data_fe82c348dfd62664d35b55807115866d
#
_entry.id   fe82c348dfd62664d35b55807115866d
#
_cell.length_a   1.000
_cell.length_b   1.000
_cell.length_c   1.000
_cell.angle_alpha   90.00
_cell.angle_beta   90.00
_cell.angle_gamma   90.00
#
_symmetry.space_group_name_H-M   'P 1'
#
loop_
_entity.id
_entity.type
_entity.pdbx_description
1 polymer ?
#
loop_
_entity_poly.entity_id
_entity_poly.type
_entity_poly.pdbx_seq_one_letter_code
_entity_poly.pdbx_strand_id
1 'polypeptide(L)'
;MKNIAITCFVLIAVCVGLQAKKVVKAPYFMATNTSQIEFEKVTLGKDTTWIDAKIYSIPGEDVRIDSTAVLQIGGKTYAYLGGNGFSKELWTKTPASGELAVTLKFKPIPMDTESFDFFEMSEKKDEGWNIYGVRLDGKKPEIGIPEKLLNQQLDYSQPLPDPDLKNGKTVIYGRILGYDPTHGIALKFNCTDWLFFDVFGQSVPVVEDGSFRYETNMMLPGEATLRVGRKRFELFLMPGGKLEVTINLPEIFWSESHLFGKKENGQLIWFEGTYAALNTELVKHAGLMNIYSADNFYENICGVTPAQYKKYVTKIYEKNRGEILKNKSLSDAARTYMINKLEMSYFFAIRGYKGNISYAPMISGKKGVKRADMTVDESYYDDILELDFIHSPYIRYGSYPDFVRAATEDFKGKFEPQPVWEDILRAKPLGSTLARLKPLSEKQ
;
A
#
# COMPACT_ATOMS: atom_id res chain seq x y z
N MET A 1 -2.67 -11.74 -92.28
CA MET A 1 -2.18 -10.59 -91.53
C MET A 1 -3.07 -10.42 -90.33
N LYS A 2 -2.58 -10.80 -89.19
CA LYS A 2 -3.35 -10.79 -87.93
C LYS A 2 -3.00 -9.52 -87.12
N ASN A 3 -3.98 -8.67 -86.94
CA ASN A 3 -3.84 -7.50 -86.05
C ASN A 3 -3.85 -7.92 -84.60
N ILE A 4 -2.78 -7.64 -83.91
CA ILE A 4 -2.68 -7.80 -82.44
C ILE A 4 -3.01 -6.45 -81.81
N ALA A 5 -4.16 -6.37 -81.11
CA ALA A 5 -4.53 -5.23 -80.30
C ALA A 5 -3.85 -5.36 -78.93
N ILE A 6 -2.97 -4.42 -78.62
CA ILE A 6 -2.34 -4.32 -77.30
C ILE A 6 -3.27 -3.49 -76.41
N THR A 7 -3.93 -4.13 -75.41
CA THR A 7 -4.72 -3.48 -74.38
C THR A 7 -3.81 -3.11 -73.26
N CYS A 8 -3.48 -1.82 -73.02
CA CYS A 8 -2.80 -1.32 -71.88
C CYS A 8 -3.75 -1.29 -70.64
N PHE A 9 -3.54 -2.18 -69.69
CA PHE A 9 -4.16 -2.09 -68.39
C PHE A 9 -3.39 -1.07 -67.53
N VAL A 10 -4.00 0.09 -67.27
CA VAL A 10 -3.51 1.06 -66.27
C VAL A 10 -3.93 0.58 -64.89
N LEU A 11 -3.01 0.01 -64.13
CA LEU A 11 -3.18 -0.27 -62.71
C LEU A 11 -3.15 1.06 -61.96
N ILE A 12 -4.30 1.58 -61.56
CA ILE A 12 -4.39 2.65 -60.58
C ILE A 12 -4.16 2.01 -59.21
N ALA A 13 -2.94 2.10 -58.72
CA ALA A 13 -2.62 1.79 -57.34
C ALA A 13 -3.24 2.87 -56.46
N VAL A 14 -4.42 2.59 -55.90
CA VAL A 14 -4.98 3.39 -54.82
C VAL A 14 -4.11 3.14 -53.58
N CYS A 15 -3.11 3.99 -53.38
CA CYS A 15 -2.41 4.10 -52.09
C CYS A 15 -3.42 4.61 -51.07
N VAL A 16 -4.15 3.69 -50.46
CA VAL A 16 -4.82 3.98 -49.16
C VAL A 16 -3.67 4.24 -48.20
N GLY A 17 -3.40 5.51 -47.96
CA GLY A 17 -2.40 5.93 -46.98
C GLY A 17 -2.72 5.25 -45.63
N LEU A 18 -2.01 4.20 -45.33
CA LEU A 18 -1.95 3.68 -43.94
C LEU A 18 -1.44 4.82 -43.10
N GLN A 19 -2.38 5.53 -42.42
CA GLN A 19 -2.01 6.52 -41.44
C GLN A 19 -1.19 5.79 -40.38
N ALA A 20 0.10 6.13 -40.26
CA ALA A 20 0.97 5.56 -39.25
C ALA A 20 0.33 5.79 -37.88
N LYS A 21 0.02 4.70 -37.18
CA LYS A 21 -0.47 4.71 -35.80
C LYS A 21 0.56 3.98 -34.97
N LYS A 22 0.90 4.59 -33.81
CA LYS A 22 1.70 3.92 -32.79
C LYS A 22 0.74 3.46 -31.70
N VAL A 23 0.77 2.18 -31.37
CA VAL A 23 -0.11 1.57 -30.36
C VAL A 23 0.74 0.91 -29.29
N VAL A 24 0.51 1.30 -28.02
CA VAL A 24 1.16 0.72 -26.86
C VAL A 24 0.09 0.14 -25.96
N LYS A 25 0.18 -1.15 -25.62
CA LYS A 25 -0.73 -1.85 -24.71
C LYS A 25 -0.10 -1.93 -23.32
N ALA A 26 -0.92 -1.72 -22.29
CA ALA A 26 -0.50 -1.72 -20.89
C ALA A 26 0.82 -0.94 -20.70
N PRO A 27 0.83 0.39 -21.01
CA PRO A 27 2.04 1.18 -20.92
C PRO A 27 2.56 1.23 -19.48
N TYR A 28 3.86 1.00 -19.28
CA TYR A 28 4.49 1.22 -17.98
C TYR A 28 4.49 2.71 -17.64
N PHE A 29 4.60 3.02 -16.35
CA PHE A 29 4.66 4.39 -15.83
C PHE A 29 5.61 4.47 -14.64
N MET A 30 6.08 5.66 -14.29
CA MET A 30 7.04 5.85 -13.20
C MET A 30 6.37 5.97 -11.83
N ALA A 31 5.29 6.74 -11.75
CA ALA A 31 4.58 6.98 -10.50
C ALA A 31 3.11 7.32 -10.74
N THR A 32 2.29 7.20 -9.70
CA THR A 32 0.91 7.68 -9.69
C THR A 32 0.45 8.02 -8.29
N ASN A 33 -0.45 9.00 -8.16
CA ASN A 33 -1.11 9.30 -6.89
C ASN A 33 -2.43 8.52 -6.69
N THR A 34 -2.86 7.74 -7.69
CA THR A 34 -4.15 7.03 -7.67
C THR A 34 -4.03 5.56 -8.07
N SER A 35 -4.98 4.73 -7.64
CA SER A 35 -5.24 3.38 -8.20
C SER A 35 -6.59 3.31 -8.92
N GLN A 36 -7.26 4.45 -9.04
CA GLN A 36 -8.62 4.49 -9.56
C GLN A 36 -8.69 4.55 -11.09
N ILE A 37 -7.60 4.89 -11.78
CA ILE A 37 -7.53 4.88 -13.24
C ILE A 37 -6.26 4.19 -13.71
N GLU A 38 -6.40 3.31 -14.70
CA GLU A 38 -5.28 2.63 -15.35
C GLU A 38 -5.42 2.65 -16.87
N PHE A 39 -4.31 2.85 -17.57
CA PHE A 39 -4.28 2.91 -19.02
C PHE A 39 -4.04 1.52 -19.62
N GLU A 40 -5.07 0.96 -20.25
CA GLU A 40 -4.98 -0.33 -20.93
C GLU A 40 -4.29 -0.23 -22.30
N LYS A 41 -4.45 0.92 -22.98
CA LYS A 41 -3.85 1.13 -24.31
C LYS A 41 -3.74 2.61 -24.64
N VAL A 42 -2.62 3.01 -25.25
CA VAL A 42 -2.41 4.33 -25.82
C VAL A 42 -2.25 4.19 -27.34
N THR A 43 -2.98 4.99 -28.09
CA THR A 43 -2.92 5.03 -29.56
C THR A 43 -2.61 6.44 -30.02
N LEU A 44 -1.44 6.65 -30.64
CA LEU A 44 -1.06 7.90 -31.27
C LEU A 44 -1.55 7.91 -32.73
N GLY A 45 -2.31 8.92 -33.07
CA GLY A 45 -2.75 9.17 -34.43
C GLY A 45 -2.34 10.57 -34.87
N LYS A 46 -2.45 10.85 -36.18
CA LYS A 46 -2.08 12.15 -36.77
C LYS A 46 -2.85 13.31 -36.15
N ASP A 47 -4.15 13.11 -35.94
CA ASP A 47 -5.06 14.19 -35.54
C ASP A 47 -5.53 14.07 -34.07
N THR A 48 -5.20 12.95 -33.39
CA THR A 48 -5.73 12.63 -32.08
C THR A 48 -4.90 11.58 -31.38
N THR A 49 -4.70 11.72 -30.08
CA THR A 49 -4.22 10.68 -29.17
C THR A 49 -5.41 10.07 -28.43
N TRP A 50 -5.49 8.74 -28.43
CA TRP A 50 -6.53 7.99 -27.74
C TRP A 50 -5.93 7.17 -26.61
N ILE A 51 -6.60 7.17 -25.45
CA ILE A 51 -6.23 6.34 -24.32
C ILE A 51 -7.45 5.52 -23.92
N ASP A 52 -7.38 4.20 -24.11
CA ASP A 52 -8.33 3.28 -23.53
C ASP A 52 -7.90 3.04 -22.09
N ALA A 53 -8.78 3.32 -21.16
CA ALA A 53 -8.53 3.26 -19.72
C ALA A 53 -9.66 2.52 -19.00
N LYS A 54 -9.36 2.02 -17.81
CA LYS A 54 -10.33 1.47 -16.90
C LYS A 54 -10.32 2.28 -15.60
N ILE A 55 -11.52 2.62 -15.13
CA ILE A 55 -11.71 3.28 -13.84
C ILE A 55 -12.28 2.27 -12.87
N TYR A 56 -11.70 2.27 -11.66
CA TYR A 56 -12.09 1.44 -10.53
C TYR A 56 -12.68 2.32 -9.43
N SER A 57 -13.93 2.04 -9.06
CA SER A 57 -14.62 2.78 -8.00
C SER A 57 -15.67 1.89 -7.34
N ILE A 58 -16.24 2.36 -6.24
CA ILE A 58 -17.33 1.66 -5.55
C ILE A 58 -18.55 1.59 -6.48
N PRO A 59 -19.21 0.42 -6.60
CA PRO A 59 -20.39 0.28 -7.44
C PRO A 59 -21.46 1.33 -7.17
N GLY A 60 -21.88 2.02 -8.24
CA GLY A 60 -22.92 3.06 -8.19
C GLY A 60 -22.46 4.43 -7.69
N GLU A 61 -21.18 4.64 -7.44
CA GLU A 61 -20.61 5.98 -7.26
C GLU A 61 -20.48 6.71 -8.59
N ASP A 62 -20.59 8.03 -8.52
CA ASP A 62 -20.46 8.91 -9.67
C ASP A 62 -18.99 9.26 -9.89
N VAL A 63 -18.48 9.02 -11.11
CA VAL A 63 -17.11 9.33 -11.54
C VAL A 63 -17.14 10.18 -12.80
N ARG A 64 -16.13 11.00 -13.00
CA ARG A 64 -15.91 11.79 -14.23
C ARG A 64 -14.42 12.00 -14.46
N ILE A 65 -14.07 12.45 -15.65
CA ILE A 65 -12.76 13.07 -15.94
C ILE A 65 -12.98 14.56 -16.08
N ASP A 66 -12.18 15.36 -15.39
CA ASP A 66 -12.27 16.81 -15.44
C ASP A 66 -11.98 17.35 -16.86
N SER A 67 -12.70 18.40 -17.25
CA SER A 67 -12.55 18.99 -18.59
C SER A 67 -11.19 19.65 -18.82
N THR A 68 -10.46 19.95 -17.73
CA THR A 68 -9.12 20.53 -17.77
C THR A 68 -8.01 19.47 -17.86
N ALA A 69 -8.36 18.18 -17.97
CA ALA A 69 -7.38 17.10 -18.09
C ALA A 69 -6.42 17.32 -19.28
N VAL A 70 -5.15 16.98 -19.06
CA VAL A 70 -4.10 17.17 -20.07
C VAL A 70 -3.11 16.01 -20.08
N LEU A 71 -2.48 15.81 -21.25
CA LEU A 71 -1.18 15.14 -21.33
C LEU A 71 -0.09 16.21 -21.33
N GLN A 72 1.02 15.97 -20.65
CA GLN A 72 2.15 16.88 -20.57
C GLN A 72 3.43 16.22 -21.05
N ILE A 73 4.18 16.92 -21.90
CA ILE A 73 5.49 16.47 -22.45
C ILE A 73 6.44 17.66 -22.42
N GLY A 74 7.51 17.59 -21.65
CA GLY A 74 8.51 18.66 -21.60
C GLY A 74 7.91 20.04 -21.30
N GLY A 75 6.91 20.13 -20.43
CA GLY A 75 6.20 21.37 -20.07
C GLY A 75 5.09 21.79 -21.05
N LYS A 76 4.98 21.19 -22.24
CA LYS A 76 3.90 21.45 -23.18
C LYS A 76 2.68 20.56 -22.88
N THR A 77 1.49 21.16 -22.90
CA THR A 77 0.23 20.47 -22.60
C THR A 77 -0.60 20.17 -23.85
N TYR A 78 -1.30 19.04 -23.83
CA TYR A 78 -2.19 18.56 -24.87
C TYR A 78 -3.56 18.29 -24.26
N ALA A 79 -4.52 19.15 -24.58
CA ALA A 79 -5.80 19.21 -23.93
C ALA A 79 -6.68 17.99 -24.20
N TYR A 80 -7.48 17.62 -23.22
CA TYR A 80 -8.57 16.66 -23.33
C TYR A 80 -9.67 17.17 -24.25
N LEU A 81 -10.15 16.33 -25.15
CA LEU A 81 -11.16 16.65 -26.15
C LEU A 81 -12.51 15.96 -25.89
N GLY A 82 -12.61 15.16 -24.83
CA GLY A 82 -13.74 14.27 -24.55
C GLY A 82 -13.38 12.81 -24.74
N GLY A 83 -14.36 11.94 -24.82
CA GLY A 83 -14.15 10.50 -24.98
C GLY A 83 -15.45 9.72 -25.03
N ASN A 84 -15.34 8.38 -25.06
CA ASN A 84 -16.45 7.47 -24.94
C ASN A 84 -16.49 6.91 -23.51
N GLY A 85 -17.69 6.63 -22.97
CA GLY A 85 -17.87 6.17 -21.59
C GLY A 85 -18.07 7.30 -20.60
N PHE A 86 -17.59 8.51 -20.94
CA PHE A 86 -17.95 9.76 -20.27
C PHE A 86 -18.43 10.78 -21.28
N SER A 87 -19.37 11.64 -20.92
CA SER A 87 -19.48 12.94 -21.56
C SER A 87 -18.53 13.91 -20.86
N LYS A 88 -18.04 14.91 -21.57
CA LYS A 88 -16.98 15.85 -21.13
C LYS A 88 -17.25 16.56 -19.80
N GLU A 89 -18.48 16.54 -19.30
CA GLU A 89 -18.89 17.25 -18.09
C GLU A 89 -19.92 16.48 -17.26
N LEU A 90 -20.26 15.23 -17.65
CA LEU A 90 -21.29 14.47 -16.96
C LEU A 90 -20.70 13.41 -16.04
N TRP A 91 -21.22 13.38 -14.83
CA TRP A 91 -20.99 12.30 -13.90
C TRP A 91 -21.56 10.97 -14.46
N THR A 92 -20.76 9.93 -14.42
CA THR A 92 -21.14 8.59 -14.88
C THR A 92 -21.12 7.63 -13.69
N LYS A 93 -22.20 6.88 -13.52
CA LYS A 93 -22.28 5.89 -12.45
C LYS A 93 -21.41 4.67 -12.77
N THR A 94 -20.59 4.30 -11.81
CA THR A 94 -19.81 3.06 -11.87
C THR A 94 -20.75 1.86 -11.90
N PRO A 95 -20.56 0.89 -12.81
CA PRO A 95 -21.34 -0.33 -12.89
C PRO A 95 -21.28 -1.17 -11.61
N ALA A 96 -22.13 -2.19 -11.50
CA ALA A 96 -22.15 -3.13 -10.38
C ALA A 96 -20.82 -3.91 -10.21
N SER A 97 -20.01 -4.00 -11.25
CA SER A 97 -18.66 -4.58 -11.20
C SER A 97 -17.64 -3.70 -10.49
N GLY A 98 -17.91 -2.41 -10.27
CA GLY A 98 -16.93 -1.44 -9.81
C GLY A 98 -15.92 -1.01 -10.88
N GLU A 99 -16.02 -1.53 -12.12
CA GLU A 99 -15.10 -1.25 -13.23
C GLU A 99 -15.83 -0.54 -14.37
N LEU A 100 -15.32 0.61 -14.79
CA LEU A 100 -15.84 1.38 -15.91
C LEU A 100 -14.77 1.52 -17.01
N ALA A 101 -15.00 0.91 -18.17
CA ALA A 101 -14.14 1.07 -19.34
C ALA A 101 -14.45 2.40 -20.04
N VAL A 102 -13.41 3.18 -20.34
CA VAL A 102 -13.52 4.48 -20.97
C VAL A 102 -12.46 4.66 -22.05
N THR A 103 -12.74 5.50 -23.04
CA THR A 103 -11.75 5.95 -24.02
C THR A 103 -11.62 7.45 -23.92
N LEU A 104 -10.45 7.94 -23.56
CA LEU A 104 -10.13 9.36 -23.45
C LEU A 104 -9.49 9.84 -24.75
N LYS A 105 -9.86 11.03 -25.19
CA LYS A 105 -9.38 11.65 -26.43
C LYS A 105 -8.64 12.95 -26.09
N PHE A 106 -7.42 13.08 -26.62
CA PHE A 106 -6.59 14.26 -26.42
C PHE A 106 -6.14 14.84 -27.75
N LYS A 107 -5.67 16.11 -27.75
CA LYS A 107 -4.92 16.67 -28.87
C LYS A 107 -3.75 15.73 -29.22
N PRO A 108 -3.36 15.63 -30.51
CA PRO A 108 -2.32 14.70 -30.93
C PRO A 108 -0.97 15.07 -30.30
N ILE A 109 -0.31 14.08 -29.69
CA ILE A 109 1.09 14.21 -29.24
C ILE A 109 2.02 13.72 -30.37
N PRO A 110 3.30 14.17 -30.40
CA PRO A 110 4.26 13.75 -31.42
C PRO A 110 4.44 12.22 -31.45
N MET A 111 4.61 11.66 -32.64
CA MET A 111 4.73 10.19 -32.84
C MET A 111 6.03 9.60 -32.27
N ASP A 112 7.05 10.41 -32.10
CA ASP A 112 8.36 10.09 -31.52
C ASP A 112 8.42 10.28 -30.00
N THR A 113 7.31 10.67 -29.37
CA THR A 113 7.22 10.80 -27.93
C THR A 113 7.58 9.47 -27.25
N GLU A 114 8.50 9.52 -26.29
CA GLU A 114 8.93 8.36 -25.49
C GLU A 114 8.06 8.18 -24.24
N SER A 115 7.66 9.29 -23.60
CA SER A 115 6.80 9.29 -22.43
C SER A 115 6.02 10.58 -22.28
N PHE A 116 4.95 10.55 -21.48
CA PHE A 116 4.16 11.73 -21.10
C PHE A 116 3.65 11.57 -19.67
N ASP A 117 3.24 12.70 -19.06
CA ASP A 117 2.48 12.72 -17.82
C ASP A 117 1.00 12.97 -18.12
N PHE A 118 0.13 12.36 -17.32
CA PHE A 118 -1.30 12.62 -17.32
C PHE A 118 -1.69 13.33 -16.04
N PHE A 119 -2.42 14.44 -16.19
CA PHE A 119 -3.04 15.18 -15.10
C PHE A 119 -4.53 15.32 -15.38
N GLU A 120 -5.36 14.80 -14.46
CA GLU A 120 -6.81 14.94 -14.58
C GLU A 120 -7.25 16.40 -14.40
N MET A 121 -6.65 17.10 -13.42
CA MET A 121 -6.92 18.49 -13.13
C MET A 121 -5.65 19.32 -13.33
N SER A 122 -5.53 20.02 -14.47
CA SER A 122 -4.29 20.73 -14.82
C SER A 122 -3.97 21.90 -13.89
N GLU A 123 -5.00 22.54 -13.32
CA GLU A 123 -4.87 23.69 -12.41
C GLU A 123 -4.77 23.29 -10.93
N LYS A 124 -5.23 22.08 -10.58
CA LYS A 124 -5.29 21.54 -9.22
C LYS A 124 -4.73 20.12 -9.18
N LYS A 125 -3.48 19.96 -9.55
CA LYS A 125 -2.82 18.65 -9.68
C LYS A 125 -2.86 17.83 -8.39
N ASP A 126 -2.89 18.47 -7.23
CA ASP A 126 -2.92 17.79 -5.94
C ASP A 126 -4.29 17.15 -5.63
N GLU A 127 -5.37 17.61 -6.30
CA GLU A 127 -6.74 17.11 -6.11
C GLU A 127 -7.13 16.06 -7.15
N GLY A 128 -6.52 16.08 -8.35
CA GLY A 128 -6.84 15.18 -9.47
C GLY A 128 -6.02 13.89 -9.49
N TRP A 129 -6.41 12.98 -10.38
CA TRP A 129 -5.66 11.77 -10.67
C TRP A 129 -4.45 12.08 -11.57
N ASN A 130 -3.28 11.65 -11.16
CA ASN A 130 -2.04 11.86 -11.91
C ASN A 130 -1.32 10.55 -12.17
N ILE A 131 -0.83 10.38 -13.40
CA ILE A 131 0.04 9.27 -13.78
C ILE A 131 1.27 9.88 -14.46
N TYR A 132 2.44 9.60 -13.91
CA TYR A 132 3.70 10.21 -14.31
C TYR A 132 4.56 9.26 -15.13
N GLY A 133 5.22 9.77 -16.17
CA GLY A 133 6.15 9.03 -16.98
C GLY A 133 5.55 7.83 -17.70
N VAL A 134 4.35 7.97 -18.30
CA VAL A 134 3.68 6.92 -19.08
C VAL A 134 4.51 6.60 -20.32
N ARG A 135 5.07 5.40 -20.40
CA ARG A 135 6.02 4.98 -21.43
C ARG A 135 5.33 4.58 -22.73
N LEU A 136 5.85 5.08 -23.85
CA LEU A 136 5.34 4.78 -25.18
C LEU A 136 6.28 3.87 -26.01
N ASP A 137 7.38 3.41 -25.42
CA ASP A 137 8.27 2.40 -26.02
C ASP A 137 7.87 0.95 -25.66
N GLY A 138 6.88 0.78 -24.76
CA GLY A 138 6.42 -0.52 -24.29
C GLY A 138 7.40 -1.24 -23.35
N LYS A 139 8.46 -0.58 -22.91
CA LYS A 139 9.50 -1.16 -22.06
C LYS A 139 9.30 -0.75 -20.60
N LYS A 140 9.69 -1.67 -19.72
CA LYS A 140 9.80 -1.40 -18.28
C LYS A 140 10.88 -0.33 -18.06
N PRO A 141 10.62 0.74 -17.25
CA PRO A 141 11.63 1.73 -16.94
C PRO A 141 12.85 1.11 -16.25
N GLU A 142 14.04 1.55 -16.65
CA GLU A 142 15.28 1.22 -15.96
C GLU A 142 15.53 2.23 -14.86
N ILE A 143 15.70 1.74 -13.62
CA ILE A 143 15.84 2.60 -12.42
C ILE A 143 17.20 2.48 -11.76
N GLY A 144 18.16 1.79 -12.37
CA GLY A 144 19.53 1.71 -11.88
C GLY A 144 19.65 1.05 -10.50
N ILE A 145 19.08 -0.16 -10.33
CA ILE A 145 19.22 -0.93 -9.08
C ILE A 145 20.71 -1.25 -8.87
N PRO A 146 21.32 -0.85 -7.73
CA PRO A 146 22.71 -1.19 -7.42
C PRO A 146 22.95 -2.70 -7.41
N GLU A 147 24.02 -3.16 -8.05
CA GLU A 147 24.35 -4.59 -8.17
C GLU A 147 24.48 -5.26 -6.78
N LYS A 148 25.01 -4.56 -5.78
CA LYS A 148 25.12 -5.05 -4.39
C LYS A 148 23.76 -5.48 -3.81
N LEU A 149 22.65 -4.87 -4.23
CA LEU A 149 21.31 -5.20 -3.74
C LEU A 149 20.72 -6.40 -4.47
N LEU A 150 21.09 -6.65 -5.73
CA LEU A 150 20.64 -7.82 -6.49
C LEU A 150 21.26 -9.11 -5.95
N ASN A 151 22.47 -9.03 -5.36
CA ASN A 151 23.23 -10.16 -4.82
C ASN A 151 23.35 -10.10 -3.28
N GLN A 152 22.41 -9.42 -2.62
CA GLN A 152 22.48 -9.18 -1.18
C GLN A 152 22.44 -10.47 -0.37
N GLN A 153 23.38 -10.62 0.56
CA GLN A 153 23.39 -11.68 1.56
C GLN A 153 22.96 -11.08 2.92
N LEU A 154 21.89 -11.64 3.49
CA LEU A 154 21.35 -11.19 4.77
C LEU A 154 21.60 -12.23 5.85
N ASP A 155 21.83 -11.77 7.09
CA ASP A 155 21.98 -12.63 8.25
C ASP A 155 20.62 -12.94 8.89
N TYR A 156 20.11 -14.14 8.63
CA TYR A 156 18.84 -14.64 9.17
C TYR A 156 18.99 -15.33 10.54
N SER A 157 20.19 -15.38 11.10
CA SER A 157 20.46 -16.05 12.38
C SER A 157 20.18 -15.19 13.61
N GLN A 158 19.96 -13.88 13.43
CA GLN A 158 19.73 -12.95 14.52
C GLN A 158 18.42 -13.29 15.26
N PRO A 159 18.45 -13.52 16.58
CA PRO A 159 17.23 -13.77 17.35
C PRO A 159 16.38 -12.51 17.46
N LEU A 160 15.07 -12.69 17.63
CA LEU A 160 14.20 -11.57 18.01
C LEU A 160 14.58 -11.12 19.43
N PRO A 161 14.99 -9.85 19.61
CA PRO A 161 15.44 -9.38 20.93
C PRO A 161 14.27 -9.30 21.90
N ASP A 162 14.54 -9.41 23.19
CA ASP A 162 13.54 -9.13 24.21
C ASP A 162 13.15 -7.62 24.17
N PRO A 163 11.91 -7.29 24.53
CA PRO A 163 11.45 -5.91 24.52
C PRO A 163 11.93 -5.13 25.77
N ASP A 164 13.24 -5.17 26.00
CA ASP A 164 13.85 -4.44 27.11
C ASP A 164 13.85 -2.94 26.89
N LEU A 165 13.56 -2.18 27.96
CA LEU A 165 13.64 -0.72 27.95
C LEU A 165 15.09 -0.26 27.81
N LYS A 166 15.41 0.28 26.65
CA LYS A 166 16.75 0.77 26.33
C LYS A 166 16.67 2.01 25.43
N ASN A 167 16.89 3.18 26.00
CA ASN A 167 16.90 4.40 25.19
C ASN A 167 18.03 4.38 24.16
N GLY A 168 17.69 4.72 22.91
CA GLY A 168 18.67 4.81 21.86
C GLY A 168 18.18 5.58 20.63
N LYS A 169 19.07 6.37 20.03
CA LYS A 169 18.79 7.11 18.80
C LYS A 169 18.85 6.16 17.61
N THR A 170 17.71 5.90 17.01
CA THR A 170 17.56 5.04 15.82
C THR A 170 17.59 5.90 14.56
N VAL A 171 18.28 5.43 13.55
CA VAL A 171 18.45 6.13 12.28
C VAL A 171 17.98 5.26 11.13
N ILE A 172 17.08 5.82 10.32
CA ILE A 172 16.65 5.24 9.05
C ILE A 172 17.05 6.21 7.95
N TYR A 173 17.75 5.70 6.96
CA TYR A 173 18.25 6.48 5.84
C TYR A 173 18.25 5.64 4.58
N GLY A 174 18.37 6.27 3.43
CA GLY A 174 18.43 5.52 2.19
C GLY A 174 18.05 6.32 0.97
N ARG A 175 17.53 5.65 -0.04
CA ARG A 175 17.24 6.24 -1.33
C ARG A 175 15.96 5.66 -1.95
N ILE A 176 15.21 6.50 -2.64
CA ILE A 176 14.08 6.13 -3.48
C ILE A 176 14.56 6.13 -4.93
N LEU A 177 14.66 4.94 -5.54
CA LEU A 177 14.98 4.78 -6.96
C LEU A 177 13.77 5.16 -7.81
N GLY A 178 14.01 5.93 -8.88
CA GLY A 178 12.93 6.45 -9.73
C GLY A 178 12.18 7.63 -9.13
N TYR A 179 12.73 8.28 -8.09
CA TYR A 179 12.15 9.47 -7.48
C TYR A 179 12.30 10.69 -8.40
N ASP A 180 11.22 11.45 -8.48
CA ASP A 180 11.20 12.77 -9.08
C ASP A 180 10.40 13.70 -8.14
N PRO A 181 10.98 14.82 -7.66
CA PRO A 181 10.31 15.72 -6.72
C PRO A 181 9.02 16.32 -7.29
N THR A 182 8.90 16.42 -8.62
CA THR A 182 7.71 16.95 -9.28
C THR A 182 6.50 16.02 -9.21
N HIS A 183 6.71 14.74 -8.89
CA HIS A 183 5.63 13.76 -8.77
C HIS A 183 4.85 13.87 -7.45
N GLY A 184 5.31 14.68 -6.48
CA GLY A 184 4.62 14.89 -5.21
C GLY A 184 4.48 13.64 -4.34
N ILE A 185 5.33 12.63 -4.54
CA ILE A 185 5.27 11.38 -3.77
C ILE A 185 5.88 11.60 -2.38
N ALA A 186 5.02 11.54 -1.36
CA ALA A 186 5.42 11.73 0.03
C ALA A 186 6.00 10.46 0.64
N LEU A 187 7.09 10.63 1.41
CA LEU A 187 7.62 9.63 2.33
C LEU A 187 7.18 10.00 3.75
N LYS A 188 6.52 9.07 4.43
CA LYS A 188 6.09 9.25 5.83
C LYS A 188 6.62 8.13 6.68
N PHE A 189 7.00 8.46 7.89
CA PHE A 189 7.50 7.52 8.87
C PHE A 189 6.70 7.63 10.17
N ASN A 190 6.32 6.49 10.73
CA ASN A 190 5.72 6.42 12.05
C ASN A 190 6.45 5.34 12.85
N CYS A 191 7.06 5.75 13.95
CA CYS A 191 7.59 4.85 14.96
C CYS A 191 6.59 4.81 16.11
N THR A 192 5.98 3.69 16.32
CA THR A 192 5.04 3.54 17.43
C THR A 192 5.82 3.31 18.71
N ASP A 193 6.21 4.38 19.36
CA ASP A 193 6.62 4.34 20.74
C ASP A 193 5.40 4.66 21.62
N TRP A 194 4.76 3.63 22.15
CA TRP A 194 3.55 3.77 22.95
C TRP A 194 3.78 4.55 24.28
N LEU A 195 5.03 4.71 24.71
CA LEU A 195 5.37 5.54 25.87
C LEU A 195 5.21 7.03 25.59
N PHE A 196 5.36 7.44 24.33
CA PHE A 196 5.28 8.83 23.93
C PHE A 196 4.04 9.18 23.12
N PHE A 197 3.17 8.21 22.83
CA PHE A 197 1.92 8.41 22.07
C PHE A 197 2.09 9.17 20.75
N ASP A 198 3.23 9.04 20.10
CA ASP A 198 3.44 9.67 18.78
C ASP A 198 2.71 8.87 17.70
N VAL A 199 1.43 9.21 17.53
CA VAL A 199 0.48 8.51 16.64
C VAL A 199 0.49 9.08 15.23
N PHE A 200 1.13 10.23 15.00
CA PHE A 200 1.09 10.90 13.70
C PHE A 200 2.36 10.65 12.91
N GLY A 201 2.19 9.98 11.76
CA GLY A 201 3.28 9.76 10.82
C GLY A 201 3.94 11.08 10.41
N GLN A 202 5.24 11.21 10.70
CA GLN A 202 6.02 12.38 10.33
C GLN A 202 6.40 12.31 8.85
N SER A 203 6.29 13.43 8.14
CA SER A 203 6.80 13.53 6.78
C SER A 203 8.33 13.57 6.83
N VAL A 204 8.95 12.71 6.02
CA VAL A 204 10.41 12.66 5.88
C VAL A 204 10.80 13.43 4.62
N PRO A 205 11.62 14.48 4.74
CA PRO A 205 12.13 15.19 3.57
C PRO A 205 12.93 14.25 2.67
N VAL A 206 12.64 14.29 1.37
CA VAL A 206 13.39 13.57 0.34
C VAL A 206 14.13 14.60 -0.50
N VAL A 207 15.43 14.41 -0.67
CA VAL A 207 16.27 15.29 -1.48
C VAL A 207 16.03 14.99 -2.98
N GLU A 208 16.41 15.91 -3.88
CA GLU A 208 16.20 15.79 -5.33
C GLU A 208 16.71 14.47 -5.92
N ASP A 209 17.82 13.94 -5.38
CA ASP A 209 18.39 12.67 -5.81
C ASP A 209 17.66 11.43 -5.26
N GLY A 210 16.56 11.62 -4.53
CA GLY A 210 15.77 10.56 -3.88
C GLY A 210 16.32 10.13 -2.52
N SER A 211 17.41 10.71 -2.03
CA SER A 211 17.95 10.37 -0.71
C SER A 211 17.11 10.94 0.43
N PHE A 212 17.07 10.21 1.55
CA PHE A 212 16.34 10.62 2.75
C PHE A 212 17.04 10.15 4.02
N ARG A 213 16.75 10.84 5.13
CA ARG A 213 17.23 10.48 6.46
C ARG A 213 16.17 10.85 7.51
N TYR A 214 15.89 9.92 8.40
CA TYR A 214 15.01 10.11 9.54
C TYR A 214 15.69 9.61 10.82
N GLU A 215 15.55 10.35 11.91
CA GLU A 215 16.10 10.00 13.21
C GLU A 215 15.01 10.08 14.27
N THR A 216 14.97 9.10 15.13
CA THR A 216 14.03 9.06 16.26
C THR A 216 14.67 8.42 17.47
N ASN A 217 14.21 8.79 18.66
CA ASN A 217 14.60 8.11 19.88
C ASN A 217 13.59 6.99 20.13
N MET A 218 14.10 5.79 20.36
CA MET A 218 13.29 4.63 20.71
C MET A 218 13.65 4.15 22.11
N MET A 219 12.63 3.66 22.83
CA MET A 219 12.80 3.08 24.16
C MET A 219 12.68 1.55 24.16
N LEU A 220 12.12 0.97 23.09
CA LEU A 220 11.90 -0.45 22.95
C LEU A 220 12.22 -0.91 21.52
N PRO A 221 12.73 -2.15 21.36
CA PRO A 221 12.71 -2.82 20.06
C PRO A 221 11.27 -3.06 19.61
N GLY A 222 10.88 -2.53 18.47
CA GLY A 222 9.47 -2.61 18.13
C GLY A 222 9.09 -2.23 16.71
N GLU A 223 7.80 -2.15 16.52
CA GLU A 223 7.14 -1.86 15.26
C GLU A 223 7.32 -0.41 14.84
N ALA A 224 7.54 -0.24 13.54
CA ALA A 224 7.47 1.05 12.87
C ALA A 224 6.76 0.90 11.52
N THR A 225 6.35 2.00 10.93
CA THR A 225 5.73 2.03 9.63
C THR A 225 6.43 3.02 8.71
N LEU A 226 6.84 2.56 7.54
CA LEU A 226 7.28 3.40 6.43
C LEU A 226 6.17 3.46 5.39
N ARG A 227 5.76 4.66 4.98
CA ARG A 227 4.74 4.87 3.96
C ARG A 227 5.33 5.64 2.79
N VAL A 228 5.20 5.06 1.60
CA VAL A 228 5.62 5.65 0.32
C VAL A 228 4.39 5.83 -0.53
N GLY A 229 3.97 7.07 -0.76
CA GLY A 229 2.67 7.33 -1.35
C GLY A 229 1.55 6.66 -0.56
N ARG A 230 0.88 5.67 -1.16
CA ARG A 230 -0.19 4.88 -0.52
C ARG A 230 0.32 3.58 0.11
N LYS A 231 1.46 3.06 -0.35
CA LYS A 231 2.02 1.79 0.15
C LYS A 231 2.58 1.94 1.56
N ARG A 232 2.18 1.02 2.41
CA ARG A 232 2.66 0.90 3.78
C ARG A 232 3.54 -0.34 3.92
N PHE A 233 4.71 -0.16 4.56
CA PHE A 233 5.61 -1.22 4.96
C PHE A 233 5.68 -1.26 6.48
N GLU A 234 5.43 -2.41 7.07
CA GLU A 234 5.69 -2.64 8.49
C GLU A 234 7.15 -3.01 8.67
N LEU A 235 7.81 -2.34 9.61
CA LEU A 235 9.22 -2.49 9.92
C LEU A 235 9.40 -2.87 11.37
N PHE A 236 10.51 -3.54 11.65
CA PHE A 236 11.03 -3.74 12.99
C PHE A 236 12.29 -2.89 13.19
N LEU A 237 12.34 -2.13 14.27
CA LEU A 237 13.46 -1.26 14.58
C LEU A 237 14.00 -1.52 15.99
N MET A 238 15.28 -1.16 16.18
CA MET A 238 16.00 -1.29 17.44
C MET A 238 16.42 0.08 17.97
N PRO A 239 16.30 0.32 19.28
CA PRO A 239 16.94 1.47 19.93
C PRO A 239 18.45 1.50 19.64
N GLY A 240 18.94 2.63 19.10
CA GLY A 240 20.34 2.79 18.69
C GLY A 240 20.70 2.12 17.36
N GLY A 241 19.73 1.49 16.69
CA GLY A 241 19.93 0.81 15.40
C GLY A 241 20.09 1.76 14.23
N LYS A 242 20.66 1.24 13.14
CA LYS A 242 20.75 1.92 11.85
C LYS A 242 20.20 1.00 10.77
N LEU A 243 19.21 1.47 10.02
CA LEU A 243 18.61 0.75 8.92
C LEU A 243 18.74 1.57 7.64
N GLU A 244 19.44 1.05 6.66
CA GLU A 244 19.48 1.60 5.31
C GLU A 244 18.34 0.97 4.49
N VAL A 245 17.62 1.81 3.73
CA VAL A 245 16.44 1.41 2.99
C VAL A 245 16.55 1.91 1.55
N THR A 246 16.55 1.02 0.59
CA THR A 246 16.44 1.37 -0.83
C THR A 246 15.07 0.98 -1.34
N ILE A 247 14.35 1.94 -1.92
CA ILE A 247 12.95 1.80 -2.35
C ILE A 247 12.90 1.80 -3.87
N ASN A 248 12.20 0.82 -4.46
CA ASN A 248 11.90 0.76 -5.89
C ASN A 248 10.52 1.39 -6.14
N LEU A 249 10.51 2.69 -6.42
CA LEU A 249 9.26 3.45 -6.49
C LEU A 249 8.30 2.96 -7.59
N PRO A 250 8.74 2.76 -8.86
CA PRO A 250 7.83 2.27 -9.90
C PRO A 250 7.25 0.89 -9.58
N GLU A 251 8.06 -0.02 -9.02
CA GLU A 251 7.61 -1.37 -8.68
C GLU A 251 6.53 -1.35 -7.60
N ILE A 252 6.60 -0.40 -6.65
CA ILE A 252 5.54 -0.21 -5.65
C ILE A 252 4.20 0.05 -6.35
N PHE A 253 4.15 1.00 -7.28
CA PHE A 253 2.90 1.33 -7.98
C PHE A 253 2.42 0.21 -8.90
N TRP A 254 3.34 -0.50 -9.57
CA TRP A 254 2.95 -1.65 -10.39
C TRP A 254 2.42 -2.81 -9.55
N SER A 255 2.94 -3.01 -8.34
CA SER A 255 2.43 -4.04 -7.41
C SER A 255 0.99 -3.79 -6.95
N GLU A 256 0.53 -2.54 -6.99
CA GLU A 256 -0.83 -2.12 -6.63
C GLU A 256 -1.77 -2.02 -7.83
N SER A 257 -1.24 -2.15 -9.06
CA SER A 257 -1.98 -2.04 -10.30
C SER A 257 -2.79 -3.30 -10.61
N HIS A 258 -4.01 -3.14 -11.10
CA HIS A 258 -4.83 -4.26 -11.60
C HIS A 258 -4.25 -4.87 -12.87
N LEU A 259 -3.52 -4.09 -13.69
CA LEU A 259 -2.88 -4.55 -14.93
C LEU A 259 -1.57 -5.30 -14.67
N PHE A 260 -0.79 -4.89 -13.65
CA PHE A 260 0.54 -5.40 -13.38
C PHE A 260 0.62 -6.25 -12.10
N GLY A 261 -0.19 -5.98 -11.09
CA GLY A 261 -0.09 -6.56 -9.76
C GLY A 261 -0.24 -8.08 -9.66
N LYS A 262 -0.81 -8.72 -10.69
CA LYS A 262 -0.92 -10.20 -10.80
C LYS A 262 0.29 -10.84 -11.51
N LYS A 263 1.19 -10.03 -12.07
CA LYS A 263 2.43 -10.50 -12.72
C LYS A 263 3.51 -10.65 -11.64
N GLU A 264 4.58 -11.40 -11.95
CA GLU A 264 5.75 -11.41 -11.09
C GLU A 264 6.29 -9.98 -10.99
N ASN A 265 6.22 -9.45 -9.78
CA ASN A 265 6.72 -8.11 -9.47
C ASN A 265 8.17 -8.23 -9.01
N GLY A 266 8.97 -7.22 -9.34
CA GLY A 266 10.31 -7.06 -8.80
C GLY A 266 10.28 -6.78 -7.30
N GLN A 267 11.45 -6.73 -6.70
CA GLN A 267 11.58 -6.38 -5.30
C GLN A 267 11.21 -4.91 -5.08
N LEU A 268 10.35 -4.66 -4.10
CA LEU A 268 9.82 -3.32 -3.79
C LEU A 268 10.78 -2.49 -2.95
N ILE A 269 11.56 -3.16 -2.09
CA ILE A 269 12.37 -2.53 -1.06
C ILE A 269 13.50 -3.46 -0.63
N TRP A 270 14.68 -2.90 -0.37
CA TRP A 270 15.84 -3.60 0.18
C TRP A 270 16.23 -2.96 1.51
N PHE A 271 16.75 -3.77 2.41
CA PHE A 271 17.22 -3.35 3.72
C PHE A 271 18.68 -3.75 3.93
N GLU A 272 19.47 -2.87 4.54
CA GLU A 272 20.85 -3.12 4.99
C GLU A 272 21.00 -2.63 6.44
N GLY A 273 21.81 -3.31 7.25
CA GLY A 273 22.07 -2.92 8.64
C GLY A 273 21.26 -3.66 9.68
N THR A 274 20.85 -2.99 10.73
CA THR A 274 20.26 -3.61 11.93
C THR A 274 18.92 -4.28 11.61
N TYR A 275 18.83 -5.61 11.80
CA TYR A 275 17.65 -6.44 11.51
C TYR A 275 17.14 -6.34 10.05
N ALA A 276 18.05 -6.13 9.10
CA ALA A 276 17.69 -6.06 7.68
C ALA A 276 17.01 -7.35 7.18
N ALA A 277 17.47 -8.52 7.61
CA ALA A 277 16.88 -9.82 7.27
C ALA A 277 15.43 -9.93 7.77
N LEU A 278 15.19 -9.61 9.05
CA LEU A 278 13.85 -9.61 9.62
C LEU A 278 12.92 -8.67 8.84
N ASN A 279 13.35 -7.43 8.56
CA ASN A 279 12.54 -6.48 7.80
C ASN A 279 12.21 -6.98 6.38
N THR A 280 13.14 -7.67 5.73
CA THR A 280 12.90 -8.29 4.42
C THR A 280 11.82 -9.36 4.50
N GLU A 281 11.85 -10.22 5.51
CA GLU A 281 10.85 -11.26 5.73
C GLU A 281 9.47 -10.68 6.07
N LEU A 282 9.42 -9.64 6.93
CA LEU A 282 8.16 -8.98 7.32
C LEU A 282 7.46 -8.36 6.11
N VAL A 283 8.20 -7.67 5.25
CA VAL A 283 7.63 -7.08 4.03
C VAL A 283 7.15 -8.16 3.06
N LYS A 284 7.94 -9.20 2.86
CA LYS A 284 7.61 -10.30 1.95
C LYS A 284 6.34 -11.06 2.36
N HIS A 285 6.10 -11.18 3.67
CA HIS A 285 5.02 -11.97 4.23
C HIS A 285 3.97 -11.14 4.97
N ALA A 286 3.90 -9.82 4.72
CA ALA A 286 3.04 -8.89 5.42
C ALA A 286 1.56 -9.33 5.49
N GLY A 287 1.03 -9.92 4.40
CA GLY A 287 -0.36 -10.39 4.34
C GLY A 287 -0.70 -11.48 5.36
N LEU A 288 0.29 -12.26 5.82
CA LEU A 288 0.06 -13.33 6.80
C LEU A 288 -0.12 -12.80 8.23
N MET A 289 0.33 -11.59 8.52
CA MET A 289 0.26 -10.98 9.86
C MET A 289 -1.06 -10.26 10.14
N ASN A 290 -1.93 -10.12 9.15
CA ASN A 290 -3.12 -9.28 9.27
C ASN A 290 -4.37 -10.01 8.75
N ILE A 291 -5.35 -10.21 9.62
CA ILE A 291 -6.64 -10.84 9.28
C ILE A 291 -7.37 -10.08 8.16
N TYR A 292 -7.30 -8.76 8.17
CA TYR A 292 -7.98 -7.90 7.19
C TYR A 292 -7.33 -7.92 5.79
N SER A 293 -6.16 -8.54 5.65
CA SER A 293 -5.49 -8.72 4.35
C SER A 293 -6.05 -9.89 3.53
N ALA A 294 -7.02 -10.64 4.07
CA ALA A 294 -7.68 -11.70 3.32
C ALA A 294 -8.48 -11.12 2.13
N ASP A 295 -8.38 -11.80 0.99
CA ASP A 295 -9.09 -11.39 -0.24
C ASP A 295 -10.58 -11.21 0.02
N ASN A 296 -11.12 -10.08 -0.44
CA ASN A 296 -12.53 -9.73 -0.32
C ASN A 296 -13.07 -9.81 1.12
N PHE A 297 -12.25 -9.47 2.13
CA PHE A 297 -12.61 -9.58 3.53
C PHE A 297 -14.00 -8.96 3.83
N TYR A 298 -14.19 -7.67 3.51
CA TYR A 298 -15.46 -6.97 3.77
C TYR A 298 -16.63 -7.48 2.94
N GLU A 299 -16.36 -7.99 1.75
CA GLU A 299 -17.40 -8.62 0.93
C GLU A 299 -17.89 -9.92 1.55
N ASN A 300 -16.98 -10.74 2.08
CA ASN A 300 -17.26 -12.02 2.71
C ASN A 300 -17.98 -11.91 4.05
N ILE A 301 -17.81 -10.78 4.76
CA ILE A 301 -18.48 -10.54 6.05
C ILE A 301 -19.76 -9.68 5.91
N CYS A 302 -20.14 -9.29 4.70
CA CYS A 302 -21.28 -8.44 4.46
C CYS A 302 -22.59 -9.18 4.77
N GLY A 303 -23.34 -8.72 5.79
CA GLY A 303 -24.65 -9.28 6.16
C GLY A 303 -24.58 -10.59 6.95
N VAL A 304 -23.42 -11.02 7.42
CA VAL A 304 -23.27 -12.24 8.22
C VAL A 304 -23.65 -12.01 9.69
N THR A 305 -23.99 -13.08 10.40
CA THR A 305 -24.16 -13.06 11.86
C THR A 305 -22.82 -13.04 12.59
N PRO A 306 -22.77 -12.62 13.88
CA PRO A 306 -21.55 -12.67 14.67
C PRO A 306 -20.87 -14.05 14.71
N ALA A 307 -21.66 -15.13 14.80
CA ALA A 307 -21.14 -16.49 14.80
C ALA A 307 -20.49 -16.86 13.45
N GLN A 308 -21.12 -16.49 12.34
CA GLN A 308 -20.54 -16.68 11.00
C GLN A 308 -19.27 -15.84 10.80
N TYR A 309 -19.27 -14.61 11.30
CA TYR A 309 -18.10 -13.73 11.31
C TYR A 309 -16.95 -14.37 12.08
N LYS A 310 -17.18 -14.79 13.34
CA LYS A 310 -16.16 -15.45 14.17
C LYS A 310 -15.56 -16.66 13.43
N LYS A 311 -16.42 -17.55 12.91
CA LYS A 311 -15.97 -18.73 12.13
C LYS A 311 -15.09 -18.34 10.93
N TYR A 312 -15.45 -17.29 10.20
CA TYR A 312 -14.69 -16.82 9.03
C TYR A 312 -13.32 -16.27 9.46
N VAL A 313 -13.28 -15.42 10.46
CA VAL A 313 -12.06 -14.80 10.99
C VAL A 313 -11.12 -15.86 11.59
N THR A 314 -11.64 -16.81 12.37
CA THR A 314 -10.85 -17.92 12.94
C THR A 314 -10.24 -18.78 11.84
N LYS A 315 -10.98 -19.06 10.76
CA LYS A 315 -10.44 -19.80 9.62
C LYS A 315 -9.25 -19.09 8.96
N ILE A 316 -9.30 -17.73 8.84
CA ILE A 316 -8.19 -16.95 8.31
C ILE A 316 -6.99 -17.05 9.27
N TYR A 317 -7.23 -16.87 10.56
CA TYR A 317 -6.19 -16.97 11.58
C TYR A 317 -5.46 -18.31 11.55
N GLU A 318 -6.21 -19.43 11.59
CA GLU A 318 -5.66 -20.78 11.54
C GLU A 318 -4.87 -21.04 10.25
N LYS A 319 -5.40 -20.60 9.11
CA LYS A 319 -4.71 -20.70 7.82
C LYS A 319 -3.37 -19.96 7.85
N ASN A 320 -3.38 -18.67 8.21
CA ASN A 320 -2.18 -17.84 8.19
C ASN A 320 -1.15 -18.35 9.21
N ARG A 321 -1.59 -18.73 10.42
CA ARG A 321 -0.73 -19.34 11.44
C ARG A 321 -0.09 -20.62 10.94
N GLY A 322 -0.87 -21.48 10.30
CA GLY A 322 -0.37 -22.72 9.70
C GLY A 322 0.66 -22.49 8.59
N GLU A 323 0.46 -21.46 7.75
CA GLU A 323 1.41 -21.07 6.71
C GLU A 323 2.72 -20.54 7.30
N ILE A 324 2.66 -19.68 8.33
CA ILE A 324 3.86 -19.18 9.02
C ILE A 324 4.65 -20.34 9.65
N LEU A 325 3.98 -21.24 10.38
CA LEU A 325 4.64 -22.36 11.07
C LEU A 325 5.27 -23.37 10.11
N LYS A 326 4.66 -23.61 8.95
CA LYS A 326 5.15 -24.55 7.93
C LYS A 326 6.25 -23.97 7.05
N ASN A 327 6.39 -22.65 7.00
CA ASN A 327 7.38 -22.00 6.15
C ASN A 327 8.79 -22.16 6.71
N LYS A 328 9.53 -23.12 6.15
CA LYS A 328 10.91 -23.42 6.57
C LYS A 328 11.93 -22.33 6.16
N SER A 329 11.56 -21.43 5.25
CA SER A 329 12.47 -20.35 4.83
C SER A 329 12.42 -19.14 5.78
N LEU A 330 11.46 -19.09 6.72
CA LEU A 330 11.41 -18.04 7.72
C LEU A 330 12.43 -18.25 8.82
N SER A 331 13.13 -17.18 9.21
CA SER A 331 13.93 -17.17 10.43
C SER A 331 13.05 -17.36 11.68
N ASP A 332 13.64 -17.81 12.77
CA ASP A 332 12.91 -17.95 14.03
C ASP A 332 12.44 -16.58 14.56
N ALA A 333 13.22 -15.52 14.34
CA ALA A 333 12.84 -14.16 14.67
C ALA A 333 11.59 -13.71 13.91
N ALA A 334 11.56 -13.92 12.59
CA ALA A 334 10.41 -13.56 11.76
C ALA A 334 9.18 -14.40 12.14
N ARG A 335 9.36 -15.70 12.34
CA ARG A 335 8.28 -16.61 12.74
C ARG A 335 7.62 -16.16 14.03
N THR A 336 8.41 -15.89 15.07
CA THR A 336 7.93 -15.42 16.38
C THR A 336 7.22 -14.07 16.24
N TYR A 337 7.85 -13.11 15.56
CA TYR A 337 7.27 -11.80 15.35
C TYR A 337 5.92 -11.87 14.63
N MET A 338 5.85 -12.63 13.54
CA MET A 338 4.66 -12.74 12.70
C MET A 338 3.50 -13.46 13.42
N ILE A 339 3.78 -14.50 14.21
CA ILE A 339 2.74 -15.20 15.00
C ILE A 339 2.14 -14.22 16.01
N ASN A 340 2.96 -13.53 16.80
CA ASN A 340 2.47 -12.59 17.81
C ASN A 340 1.65 -11.46 17.15
N LYS A 341 2.10 -10.95 16.01
CA LYS A 341 1.37 -9.90 15.27
C LYS A 341 0.02 -10.40 14.74
N LEU A 342 -0.02 -11.63 14.23
CA LEU A 342 -1.25 -12.27 13.76
C LEU A 342 -2.24 -12.51 14.90
N GLU A 343 -1.76 -12.94 16.08
CA GLU A 343 -2.58 -13.12 17.29
C GLU A 343 -3.22 -11.80 17.72
N MET A 344 -2.46 -10.71 17.74
CA MET A 344 -3.03 -9.38 18.01
C MET A 344 -4.06 -8.97 16.95
N SER A 345 -3.79 -9.22 15.68
CA SER A 345 -4.75 -8.95 14.60
C SER A 345 -6.05 -9.76 14.77
N TYR A 346 -5.93 -11.02 15.19
CA TYR A 346 -7.07 -11.90 15.48
C TYR A 346 -7.90 -11.37 16.65
N PHE A 347 -7.23 -10.99 17.76
CA PHE A 347 -7.88 -10.38 18.91
C PHE A 347 -8.73 -9.17 18.50
N PHE A 348 -8.15 -8.21 17.78
CA PHE A 348 -8.86 -7.02 17.36
C PHE A 348 -9.97 -7.31 16.32
N ALA A 349 -9.80 -8.32 15.47
CA ALA A 349 -10.83 -8.71 14.54
C ALA A 349 -12.06 -9.29 15.29
N ILE A 350 -11.88 -10.19 16.25
CA ILE A 350 -12.98 -10.76 17.05
C ILE A 350 -13.65 -9.69 17.89
N ARG A 351 -12.86 -8.87 18.62
CA ARG A 351 -13.39 -7.76 19.42
C ARG A 351 -14.18 -6.77 18.56
N GLY A 352 -13.67 -6.43 17.39
CA GLY A 352 -14.21 -5.42 16.49
C GLY A 352 -15.39 -5.87 15.63
N TYR A 353 -15.99 -7.06 15.83
CA TYR A 353 -17.00 -7.63 14.94
C TYR A 353 -18.18 -6.70 14.63
N LYS A 354 -18.69 -5.94 15.62
CA LYS A 354 -19.82 -5.00 15.44
C LYS A 354 -19.48 -3.93 14.39
N GLY A 355 -18.30 -3.32 14.53
CA GLY A 355 -17.80 -2.32 13.59
C GLY A 355 -17.60 -2.92 12.20
N ASN A 356 -16.87 -4.03 12.12
CA ASN A 356 -16.53 -4.67 10.85
C ASN A 356 -17.76 -5.07 10.06
N ILE A 357 -18.74 -5.76 10.67
CA ILE A 357 -19.98 -6.13 9.99
C ILE A 357 -20.81 -4.89 9.60
N SER A 358 -20.85 -3.86 10.45
CA SER A 358 -21.59 -2.62 10.17
C SER A 358 -20.98 -1.82 9.01
N TYR A 359 -19.66 -1.80 8.86
CA TYR A 359 -18.96 -1.12 7.76
C TYR A 359 -18.91 -1.94 6.47
N ALA A 360 -19.05 -3.25 6.54
CA ALA A 360 -18.93 -4.15 5.39
C ALA A 360 -19.83 -3.78 4.19
N PRO A 361 -21.12 -3.41 4.35
CA PRO A 361 -21.96 -3.01 3.22
C PRO A 361 -21.45 -1.76 2.51
N MET A 362 -20.93 -0.79 3.25
CA MET A 362 -20.39 0.45 2.69
C MET A 362 -19.12 0.16 1.87
N ILE A 363 -18.18 -0.59 2.44
CA ILE A 363 -16.89 -0.88 1.79
C ILE A 363 -17.07 -1.82 0.59
N SER A 364 -17.98 -2.80 0.68
CA SER A 364 -18.27 -3.75 -0.42
C SER A 364 -19.21 -3.18 -1.49
N GLY A 365 -19.76 -1.98 -1.31
CA GLY A 365 -20.75 -1.38 -2.21
C GLY A 365 -22.10 -2.10 -2.24
N LYS A 366 -22.36 -3.07 -1.34
CA LYS A 366 -23.62 -3.83 -1.28
C LYS A 366 -24.72 -3.01 -0.63
N LYS A 367 -25.74 -2.64 -1.40
CA LYS A 367 -26.91 -1.87 -0.92
C LYS A 367 -28.01 -2.81 -0.41
N GLY A 368 -28.83 -2.32 0.54
CA GLY A 368 -30.00 -3.05 1.02
C GLY A 368 -29.72 -4.27 1.89
N VAL A 369 -28.52 -4.41 2.39
CA VAL A 369 -28.15 -5.51 3.31
C VAL A 369 -28.88 -5.33 4.64
N LYS A 370 -29.66 -6.32 5.04
CA LYS A 370 -30.33 -6.32 6.35
C LYS A 370 -29.27 -6.42 7.45
N ARG A 371 -29.38 -5.56 8.45
CA ARG A 371 -28.53 -5.61 9.63
C ARG A 371 -28.82 -6.89 10.42
N ALA A 372 -27.79 -7.71 10.67
CA ALA A 372 -27.91 -8.88 11.54
C ALA A 372 -28.10 -8.44 13.00
N ASP A 373 -28.68 -9.33 13.82
CA ASP A 373 -28.60 -9.17 15.28
C ASP A 373 -27.12 -9.30 15.69
N MET A 374 -26.64 -8.29 16.42
CA MET A 374 -25.24 -8.17 16.85
C MET A 374 -25.06 -8.61 18.31
N THR A 375 -26.08 -9.21 18.91
CA THR A 375 -26.02 -9.73 20.28
C THR A 375 -25.15 -10.98 20.32
N VAL A 376 -24.23 -11.04 21.25
CA VAL A 376 -23.40 -12.22 21.55
C VAL A 376 -23.39 -12.47 23.05
N ASP A 377 -23.22 -13.71 23.44
CA ASP A 377 -22.94 -14.08 24.82
C ASP A 377 -21.45 -13.90 25.17
N GLU A 378 -21.11 -14.05 26.44
CA GLU A 378 -19.73 -13.88 26.89
C GLU A 378 -18.78 -14.91 26.26
N SER A 379 -19.23 -16.12 26.00
CA SER A 379 -18.43 -17.21 25.39
C SER A 379 -17.96 -16.89 23.96
N TYR A 380 -18.55 -15.88 23.33
CA TYR A 380 -18.08 -15.39 22.04
C TYR A 380 -16.60 -14.99 22.05
N TYR A 381 -16.10 -14.55 23.20
CA TYR A 381 -14.74 -14.02 23.35
C TYR A 381 -13.74 -15.02 23.92
N ASP A 382 -14.16 -16.23 24.31
CA ASP A 382 -13.30 -17.20 25.02
C ASP A 382 -11.97 -17.43 24.29
N ASP A 383 -12.00 -17.65 22.96
CA ASP A 383 -10.79 -17.92 22.17
C ASP A 383 -9.74 -16.81 22.26
N ILE A 384 -10.15 -15.55 22.38
CA ILE A 384 -9.23 -14.42 22.46
C ILE A 384 -8.80 -14.12 23.90
N LEU A 385 -9.56 -14.59 24.89
CA LEU A 385 -9.20 -14.47 26.30
C LEU A 385 -8.16 -15.53 26.74
N GLU A 386 -8.03 -16.61 25.97
CA GLU A 386 -6.98 -17.63 26.15
C GLU A 386 -5.62 -17.17 25.58
N LEU A 387 -5.58 -16.10 24.78
CA LEU A 387 -4.34 -15.59 24.22
C LEU A 387 -3.54 -14.85 25.30
N ASP A 388 -2.27 -15.23 25.46
CA ASP A 388 -1.40 -14.70 26.51
C ASP A 388 -0.75 -13.38 26.12
N PHE A 389 -1.53 -12.30 26.01
CA PHE A 389 -1.00 -10.97 25.69
C PHE A 389 -0.36 -10.23 26.87
N ILE A 390 -0.51 -10.74 28.07
CA ILE A 390 -0.03 -10.09 29.29
C ILE A 390 1.49 -10.21 29.41
N HIS A 391 2.07 -11.26 28.84
CA HIS A 391 3.51 -11.47 28.86
C HIS A 391 4.26 -10.59 27.84
N SER A 392 5.43 -10.19 28.21
CA SER A 392 6.25 -9.13 27.63
C SER A 392 6.43 -9.03 26.10
N PRO A 393 6.33 -10.11 25.27
CA PRO A 393 6.64 -9.99 23.85
C PRO A 393 5.74 -9.04 23.07
N TYR A 394 4.51 -8.81 23.53
CA TYR A 394 3.51 -8.02 22.79
C TYR A 394 3.66 -6.51 22.95
N ILE A 395 4.40 -6.04 23.96
CA ILE A 395 4.63 -4.62 24.19
C ILE A 395 5.31 -3.89 23.02
N ARG A 396 6.00 -4.63 22.16
CA ARG A 396 6.70 -4.11 20.97
C ARG A 396 5.78 -3.71 19.81
N TYR A 397 4.51 -4.11 19.84
CA TYR A 397 3.57 -3.85 18.74
C TYR A 397 2.78 -2.58 19.00
N GLY A 398 2.58 -1.79 17.93
CA GLY A 398 1.88 -0.51 18.02
C GLY A 398 0.43 -0.60 18.47
N SER A 399 -0.20 -1.75 18.34
CA SER A 399 -1.57 -2.02 18.82
C SER A 399 -1.64 -2.44 20.30
N TYR A 400 -0.53 -2.58 21.00
CA TYR A 400 -0.51 -3.01 22.39
C TYR A 400 -1.26 -2.07 23.37
N PRO A 401 -1.17 -0.72 23.24
CA PRO A 401 -1.97 0.18 24.07
C PRO A 401 -3.48 -0.01 23.91
N ASP A 402 -3.94 -0.29 22.68
CA ASP A 402 -5.34 -0.58 22.42
C ASP A 402 -5.78 -1.91 23.03
N PHE A 403 -4.88 -2.90 23.06
CA PHE A 403 -5.10 -4.15 23.77
C PHE A 403 -5.24 -3.90 25.27
N VAL A 404 -4.34 -3.14 25.89
CA VAL A 404 -4.40 -2.78 27.31
C VAL A 404 -5.73 -2.11 27.64
N ARG A 405 -6.14 -1.14 26.83
CA ARG A 405 -7.43 -0.47 27.00
C ARG A 405 -8.61 -1.45 26.89
N ALA A 406 -8.60 -2.34 25.91
CA ALA A 406 -9.63 -3.36 25.77
C ALA A 406 -9.69 -4.30 26.97
N ALA A 407 -8.54 -4.75 27.48
CA ALA A 407 -8.47 -5.61 28.64
C ALA A 407 -9.02 -4.94 29.91
N THR A 408 -8.80 -3.63 30.07
CA THR A 408 -9.23 -2.88 31.27
C THR A 408 -10.68 -2.38 31.17
N GLU A 409 -11.18 -2.07 30.00
CA GLU A 409 -12.51 -1.49 29.80
C GLU A 409 -13.55 -2.55 29.39
N ASP A 410 -13.29 -3.31 28.32
CA ASP A 410 -14.26 -4.24 27.74
C ASP A 410 -14.26 -5.61 28.45
N PHE A 411 -13.10 -6.04 28.96
CA PHE A 411 -12.89 -7.36 29.56
C PHE A 411 -12.48 -7.27 31.01
N LYS A 412 -12.97 -6.25 31.73
CA LYS A 412 -12.65 -6.02 33.15
C LYS A 412 -12.94 -7.26 33.98
N GLY A 413 -11.90 -7.75 34.70
CA GLY A 413 -11.96 -8.95 35.54
C GLY A 413 -11.86 -10.27 34.77
N LYS A 414 -11.72 -10.26 33.43
CA LYS A 414 -11.44 -11.47 32.64
C LYS A 414 -9.96 -11.75 32.53
N PHE A 415 -9.13 -10.69 32.54
CA PHE A 415 -7.68 -10.83 32.65
C PHE A 415 -7.26 -10.59 34.09
N GLU A 416 -6.66 -11.56 34.72
CA GLU A 416 -6.02 -11.33 36.01
C GLU A 416 -4.85 -10.35 35.82
N PRO A 417 -4.82 -9.21 36.54
CA PRO A 417 -3.66 -8.33 36.48
C PRO A 417 -2.46 -9.08 37.03
N GLN A 418 -1.55 -9.48 36.15
CA GLN A 418 -0.27 -10.02 36.59
C GLN A 418 0.50 -8.93 37.36
N PRO A 419 1.33 -9.29 38.34
CA PRO A 419 2.14 -8.33 39.08
C PRO A 419 2.90 -7.33 38.23
N VAL A 420 3.30 -7.72 37.01
CA VAL A 420 3.92 -6.84 36.01
C VAL A 420 3.04 -5.63 35.63
N TRP A 421 1.71 -5.79 35.61
CA TRP A 421 0.80 -4.67 35.38
C TRP A 421 0.74 -3.70 36.55
N GLU A 422 0.72 -4.24 37.76
CA GLU A 422 0.81 -3.41 38.95
C GLU A 422 2.16 -2.70 39.01
N ASP A 423 3.24 -3.32 38.57
CA ASP A 423 4.57 -2.73 38.49
C ASP A 423 4.68 -1.73 37.34
N ILE A 424 4.04 -1.94 36.18
CA ILE A 424 3.95 -0.98 35.06
C ILE A 424 3.02 0.17 35.43
N LEU A 425 1.85 -0.08 36.02
CA LEU A 425 0.86 0.94 36.37
C LEU A 425 1.18 1.62 37.71
N ARG A 426 1.78 0.95 38.68
CA ARG A 426 2.34 1.54 39.93
C ARG A 426 3.72 2.14 39.73
N ALA A 427 4.33 1.90 38.59
CA ALA A 427 5.61 2.35 38.09
C ALA A 427 6.44 3.24 39.03
N LYS A 428 6.99 2.67 40.04
CA LYS A 428 8.19 3.24 40.67
C LYS A 428 9.33 3.38 39.66
N PRO A 429 9.56 2.45 38.68
CA PRO A 429 10.53 2.67 37.61
C PRO A 429 10.08 3.73 36.60
N LEU A 430 8.80 3.80 36.20
CA LEU A 430 8.31 4.86 35.27
C LEU A 430 8.31 6.24 35.93
N GLY A 431 7.96 6.35 37.20
CA GLY A 431 8.08 7.60 37.94
C GLY A 431 9.50 8.11 38.00
N SER A 432 10.49 7.23 38.19
CA SER A 432 11.92 7.60 38.15
C SER A 432 12.42 7.87 36.73
N THR A 433 11.89 7.20 35.72
CA THR A 433 12.22 7.42 34.31
C THR A 433 11.54 8.69 33.79
N LEU A 434 10.28 8.93 34.10
CA LEU A 434 9.58 10.18 33.79
C LEU A 434 10.19 11.38 34.56
N ALA A 435 10.63 11.20 35.80
CA ALA A 435 11.37 12.24 36.53
C ALA A 435 12.76 12.54 35.91
N ARG A 436 13.39 11.57 35.25
CA ARG A 436 14.63 11.77 34.50
C ARG A 436 14.41 12.39 33.12
N LEU A 437 13.21 12.21 32.52
CA LEU A 437 12.85 12.77 31.21
C LEU A 437 12.30 14.21 31.31
N LYS A 438 11.71 14.61 32.44
CA LYS A 438 11.27 16.00 32.68
C LYS A 438 12.32 17.08 32.36
N PRO A 439 13.58 16.93 32.75
CA PRO A 439 14.59 17.93 32.39
C PRO A 439 14.95 18.01 30.90
N LEU A 440 14.58 17.01 30.11
CA LEU A 440 14.82 17.01 28.66
C LEU A 440 13.73 17.76 27.88
N SER A 441 12.48 17.75 28.38
CA SER A 441 11.37 18.49 27.78
C SER A 441 11.39 19.99 28.09
N GLU A 442 12.07 20.40 29.18
CA GLU A 442 12.20 21.82 29.55
C GLU A 442 13.40 22.51 28.85
N LYS A 443 14.19 21.79 28.05
CA LYS A 443 15.34 22.30 27.30
C LYS A 443 15.11 22.34 25.78
N GLN A 444 13.91 22.06 25.31
CA GLN A 444 13.43 22.33 23.95
C GLN A 444 12.41 23.47 23.97
#